data_aac8dddc0d2507eb2df7249b4caa96cf
#
_entry.id   aac8dddc0d2507eb2df7249b4caa96cf
#
_cell.length_a   1.000
_cell.length_b   1.000
_cell.length_c   1.000
_cell.angle_alpha   90.00
_cell.angle_beta   90.00
_cell.angle_gamma   90.00
#
_symmetry.space_group_name_H-M   'P 1'
#
loop_
_entity.id
_entity.type
_entity.pdbx_description
1 polymer ?
#
loop_
_entity_poly.entity_id
_entity_poly.type
_entity_poly.pdbx_seq_one_letter_code
_entity_poly.pdbx_strand_id
1 'polypeptide(L)'
;PLFFGAADAIEHIVVKDFTSCLVLRMRGVPALDSTAMNALQNLVKTCEGKGITLVFSHVNEQPMHVMEKAGFVELVGKENFQSNISAALKRAEEVI
;
A
#
# COMPACT_ATOMS: atom_id res chain seq x y z
N PRO A 1 17.46 8.96 17.85
CA PRO A 1 16.73 7.94 17.10
C PRO A 1 16.93 8.09 15.60
N LEU A 2 16.91 6.98 14.93
CA LEU A 2 16.97 6.96 13.48
C LEU A 2 15.56 7.11 12.92
N PHE A 3 15.41 8.03 11.98
CA PHE A 3 14.15 8.22 11.29
C PHE A 3 14.27 7.69 9.87
N PHE A 4 13.37 6.79 9.52
CA PHE A 4 13.30 6.26 8.18
C PHE A 4 12.12 6.88 7.45
N GLY A 5 12.33 7.30 6.21
CA GLY A 5 11.24 7.80 5.38
C GLY A 5 10.30 6.68 4.95
N ALA A 6 9.18 7.05 4.35
CA ALA A 6 8.19 6.10 3.86
C ALA A 6 8.80 5.09 2.89
N ALA A 7 9.71 5.54 2.01
CA ALA A 7 10.39 4.67 1.05
C ALA A 7 11.15 3.54 1.75
N ASP A 8 11.90 3.87 2.81
CA ASP A 8 12.68 2.87 3.55
C ASP A 8 11.77 1.85 4.22
N ALA A 9 10.68 2.31 4.83
CA ALA A 9 9.71 1.41 5.46
C ALA A 9 9.11 0.44 4.45
N ILE A 10 8.74 0.93 3.28
CA ILE A 10 8.15 0.12 2.21
C ILE A 10 9.16 -0.90 1.68
N GLU A 11 10.40 -0.50 1.47
CA GLU A 11 11.47 -1.38 0.96
C GLU A 11 11.81 -2.52 1.93
N HIS A 12 11.58 -2.32 3.23
CA HIS A 12 11.85 -3.33 4.25
C HIS A 12 10.67 -4.25 4.54
N ILE A 13 9.56 -4.13 3.81
CA ILE A 13 8.43 -5.04 3.95
C ILE A 13 8.84 -6.42 3.46
N VAL A 14 8.70 -7.42 4.33
CA VAL A 14 8.99 -8.81 4.02
C VAL A 14 7.71 -9.56 3.72
N VAL A 15 7.62 -10.11 2.53
CA VAL A 15 6.46 -10.88 2.10
C VAL A 15 6.78 -12.36 2.22
N LYS A 16 6.00 -13.09 3.02
CA LYS A 16 6.21 -14.52 3.25
C LYS A 16 5.49 -15.33 2.17
N ASP A 17 5.96 -16.56 1.94
CA ASP A 17 5.46 -17.42 0.86
C ASP A 17 3.96 -17.73 0.96
N PHE A 18 3.42 -17.75 2.17
CA PHE A 18 2.00 -18.07 2.40
C PHE A 18 1.12 -16.81 2.55
N THR A 19 1.67 -15.62 2.28
CA THR A 19 0.88 -14.39 2.35
C THR A 19 -0.07 -14.31 1.16
N SER A 20 -1.35 -14.09 1.44
CA SER A 20 -2.40 -13.92 0.41
C SER A 20 -2.81 -12.47 0.24
N CYS A 21 -2.70 -11.69 1.31
CA CYS A 21 -3.06 -10.28 1.32
C CYS A 21 -2.11 -9.51 2.23
N LEU A 22 -1.77 -8.30 1.80
CA LEU A 22 -0.94 -7.39 2.58
C LEU A 22 -1.71 -6.10 2.79
N VAL A 23 -1.97 -5.75 4.04
CA VAL A 23 -2.67 -4.52 4.40
C VAL A 23 -1.65 -3.48 4.85
N LEU A 24 -1.61 -2.35 4.16
CA LEU A 24 -0.74 -1.22 4.49
C LEU A 24 -1.55 -0.13 5.19
N ARG A 25 -1.19 0.14 6.43
CA ARG A 25 -1.81 1.24 7.20
C ARG A 25 -1.07 2.54 6.87
N MET A 26 -1.77 3.43 6.19
CA MET A 26 -1.17 4.66 5.69
C MET A 26 -1.47 5.90 6.54
N ARG A 27 -2.22 5.73 7.63
CA ARG A 27 -2.65 6.85 8.48
C ARG A 27 -1.50 7.75 8.93
N GLY A 28 -0.36 7.15 9.27
CA GLY A 28 0.82 7.88 9.75
C GLY A 28 1.70 8.47 8.66
N VAL A 29 1.28 8.39 7.40
CA VAL A 29 2.06 8.89 6.25
C VAL A 29 1.40 10.16 5.72
N PRO A 30 1.89 11.36 6.12
CA PRO A 30 1.27 12.62 5.69
C PRO A 30 1.56 12.99 4.25
N ALA A 31 2.67 12.53 3.69
CA ALA A 31 3.08 12.86 2.33
C ALA A 31 3.91 11.74 1.71
N LEU A 32 3.80 11.59 0.40
CA LEU A 32 4.64 10.69 -0.39
C LEU A 32 5.44 11.51 -1.39
N ASP A 33 6.75 11.26 -1.42
CA ASP A 33 7.63 11.80 -2.47
C ASP A 33 7.76 10.77 -3.61
N SER A 34 8.49 11.14 -4.66
CA SER A 34 8.67 10.25 -5.81
C SER A 34 9.40 8.96 -5.46
N THR A 35 10.34 9.01 -4.52
CA THR A 35 11.07 7.82 -4.08
C THR A 35 10.13 6.83 -3.38
N ALA A 36 9.27 7.34 -2.50
CA ALA A 36 8.26 6.51 -1.82
C ALA A 36 7.26 5.93 -2.83
N MET A 37 6.84 6.73 -3.81
CA MET A 37 5.92 6.25 -4.85
C MET A 37 6.55 5.13 -5.68
N ASN A 38 7.83 5.25 -6.02
CA ASN A 38 8.57 4.19 -6.72
C ASN A 38 8.64 2.92 -5.90
N ALA A 39 8.87 3.05 -4.58
CA ALA A 39 8.91 1.90 -3.68
C ALA A 39 7.56 1.18 -3.65
N LEU A 40 6.44 1.92 -3.64
CA LEU A 40 5.10 1.34 -3.71
C LEU A 40 4.87 0.61 -5.03
N GLN A 41 5.30 1.18 -6.14
CA GLN A 41 5.17 0.54 -7.44
C GLN A 41 5.97 -0.76 -7.51
N ASN A 42 7.16 -0.79 -6.92
CA ASN A 42 7.96 -2.02 -6.85
C ASN A 42 7.28 -3.07 -5.96
N LEU A 43 6.67 -2.64 -4.86
CA LEU A 43 5.92 -3.54 -3.98
C LEU A 43 4.74 -4.17 -4.71
N VAL A 44 4.03 -3.40 -5.52
CA VAL A 44 2.91 -3.91 -6.34
C VAL A 44 3.41 -5.00 -7.29
N LYS A 45 4.53 -4.77 -7.95
CA LYS A 45 5.11 -5.78 -8.87
C LYS A 45 5.46 -7.07 -8.14
N THR A 46 6.05 -6.95 -6.96
CA THR A 46 6.37 -8.11 -6.12
C THR A 46 5.10 -8.87 -5.74
N CYS A 47 4.07 -8.14 -5.30
CA CYS A 47 2.80 -8.75 -4.90
C CYS A 47 2.10 -9.42 -6.07
N GLU A 48 2.07 -8.78 -7.24
CA GLU A 48 1.49 -9.37 -8.45
C GLU A 48 2.18 -10.68 -8.82
N GLY A 49 3.50 -10.71 -8.76
CA GLY A 49 4.27 -11.90 -9.08
C GLY A 49 4.02 -13.06 -8.12
N LYS A 50 3.52 -12.77 -6.92
CA LYS A 50 3.24 -13.78 -5.88
C LYS A 50 1.75 -14.04 -5.67
N GLY A 51 0.89 -13.39 -6.43
CA GLY A 51 -0.56 -13.53 -6.28
C GLY A 51 -1.10 -12.93 -4.99
N ILE A 52 -0.45 -11.87 -4.48
CA ILE A 52 -0.83 -11.21 -3.23
C ILE A 52 -1.64 -9.96 -3.55
N THR A 53 -2.79 -9.82 -2.87
CA THR A 53 -3.60 -8.62 -2.97
C THR A 53 -3.08 -7.56 -1.99
N LEU A 54 -2.91 -6.34 -2.47
CA LEU A 54 -2.45 -5.22 -1.68
C LEU A 54 -3.64 -4.33 -1.33
N VAL A 55 -3.85 -4.09 -0.03
CA VAL A 55 -4.95 -3.26 0.47
C VAL A 55 -4.38 -2.10 1.27
N PHE A 56 -4.93 -0.91 1.06
CA PHE A 56 -4.49 0.31 1.75
C PHE A 56 -5.57 0.80 2.71
N SER A 57 -5.15 1.21 3.90
CA SER A 57 -6.02 1.75 4.93
C SER A 57 -5.67 3.21 5.21
N HIS A 58 -6.67 4.09 5.19
CA HIS A 58 -6.56 5.48 5.58
C HIS A 58 -5.43 6.23 4.85
N VAL A 59 -5.53 6.31 3.53
CA VAL A 59 -4.59 7.09 2.73
C VAL A 59 -4.97 8.57 2.86
N ASN A 60 -4.04 9.38 3.35
CA ASN A 60 -4.25 10.81 3.53
C ASN A 60 -4.33 11.54 2.18
N GLU A 61 -4.76 12.81 2.21
CA GLU A 61 -5.07 13.57 1.01
C GLU A 61 -3.89 13.68 0.04
N GLN A 62 -2.71 14.09 0.52
CA GLN A 62 -1.55 14.24 -0.36
C GLN A 62 -1.06 12.89 -0.95
N PRO A 63 -0.88 11.85 -0.14
CA PRO A 63 -0.57 10.52 -0.69
C PRO A 63 -1.60 10.05 -1.71
N MET A 64 -2.89 10.25 -1.45
CA MET A 64 -3.94 9.84 -2.38
C MET A 64 -3.83 10.59 -3.71
N HIS A 65 -3.57 11.89 -3.65
CA HIS A 65 -3.39 12.70 -4.85
C HIS A 65 -2.22 12.21 -5.70
N VAL A 66 -1.09 11.91 -5.06
CA VAL A 66 0.09 11.36 -5.76
C VAL A 66 -0.22 10.01 -6.40
N MET A 67 -0.91 9.14 -5.65
CA MET A 67 -1.29 7.81 -6.15
C MET A 67 -2.25 7.90 -7.34
N GLU A 68 -3.24 8.79 -7.27
CA GLU A 68 -4.20 8.98 -8.36
C GLU A 68 -3.49 9.50 -9.61
N LYS A 69 -2.62 10.48 -9.45
CA LYS A 69 -1.86 11.06 -10.56
C LYS A 69 -0.95 10.04 -11.25
N ALA A 70 -0.40 9.12 -10.49
CA ALA A 70 0.47 8.07 -11.02
C ALA A 70 -0.31 6.89 -11.63
N GLY A 71 -1.64 6.91 -11.59
CA GLY A 71 -2.46 5.78 -12.05
C GLY A 71 -2.41 4.59 -11.11
N PHE A 72 -1.89 4.77 -9.92
CA PHE A 72 -1.65 3.70 -8.95
C PHE A 72 -2.94 3.15 -8.36
N VAL A 73 -3.93 4.02 -8.12
CA VAL A 73 -5.23 3.61 -7.58
C VAL A 73 -5.94 2.66 -8.53
N GLU A 74 -5.87 2.94 -9.83
CA GLU A 74 -6.47 2.09 -10.84
C GLU A 74 -5.71 0.78 -11.01
N LEU A 75 -4.39 0.84 -10.89
CA LEU A 75 -3.52 -0.35 -10.97
C LEU A 75 -3.82 -1.34 -9.85
N VAL A 76 -3.94 -0.86 -8.62
CA VAL A 76 -4.22 -1.68 -7.44
C VAL A 76 -5.69 -2.07 -7.36
N GLY A 77 -6.57 -1.17 -7.75
CA GLY A 77 -8.03 -1.32 -7.67
C GLY A 77 -8.63 -0.45 -6.58
N LYS A 78 -9.64 0.32 -6.93
CA LYS A 78 -10.30 1.26 -6.01
C LYS A 78 -10.85 0.57 -4.76
N GLU A 79 -11.36 -0.63 -4.91
CA GLU A 79 -11.92 -1.44 -3.82
C GLU A 79 -10.86 -1.81 -2.76
N ASN A 80 -9.60 -1.70 -3.10
CA ASN A 80 -8.49 -1.99 -2.20
C ASN A 80 -7.99 -0.76 -1.42
N PHE A 81 -8.69 0.37 -1.54
CA PHE A 81 -8.42 1.60 -0.79
C PHE A 81 -9.59 1.85 0.16
N GLN A 82 -9.36 1.60 1.44
CA GLN A 82 -10.40 1.69 2.45
C GLN A 82 -10.14 2.83 3.42
N SER A 83 -11.21 3.41 3.98
CA SER A 83 -11.12 4.62 4.81
C SER A 83 -10.53 4.39 6.20
N ASN A 84 -10.55 3.16 6.69
CA ASN A 84 -10.04 2.82 8.01
C ASN A 84 -9.57 1.37 8.07
N ILE A 85 -8.88 1.02 9.16
CA ILE A 85 -8.32 -0.32 9.30
C ILE A 85 -9.39 -1.43 9.36
N SER A 86 -10.53 -1.15 9.99
CA SER A 86 -11.61 -2.14 10.07
C SER A 86 -12.15 -2.50 8.69
N ALA A 87 -12.39 -1.49 7.85
CA ALA A 87 -12.85 -1.69 6.48
C ALA A 87 -11.77 -2.39 5.63
N ALA A 88 -10.50 -2.05 5.84
CA ALA A 88 -9.40 -2.69 5.13
C ALA A 88 -9.29 -4.17 5.49
N LEU A 89 -9.43 -4.51 6.76
CA LEU A 89 -9.40 -5.91 7.20
C LEU A 89 -10.59 -6.70 6.65
N LYS A 90 -11.74 -6.06 6.56
CA LYS A 90 -12.93 -6.68 5.95
C LYS A 90 -12.66 -6.96 4.47
N ARG A 91 -12.06 -6.01 3.76
CA ARG A 91 -11.68 -6.23 2.35
C ARG A 91 -10.67 -7.37 2.23
N ALA A 92 -9.69 -7.44 3.14
CA ALA A 92 -8.71 -8.52 3.14
C ALA A 92 -9.39 -9.89 3.27
N GLU A 93 -10.42 -10.01 4.12
CA GLU A 93 -11.19 -11.24 4.26
C GLU A 93 -11.88 -11.65 2.95
N GLU A 94 -12.32 -10.68 2.16
CA GLU A 94 -12.99 -10.94 0.89
C GLU A 94 -12.06 -11.51 -0.18
N VAL A 95 -10.76 -11.20 -0.11
CA VAL A 95 -9.77 -11.58 -1.13
C VAL A 95 -8.93 -12.81 -0.77
N ILE A 96 -9.05 -13.30 0.45
CA ILE A 96 -8.33 -14.53 0.86
C ILE A 96 -9.25 -15.80 0.89
#